data_8567f576409011e2110194b1ae4e039c
#
_entry.id   8567f576409011e2110194b1ae4e039c
#
_cell.length_a   1.000
_cell.length_b   1.000
_cell.length_c   1.000
_cell.angle_alpha   90.00
_cell.angle_beta   90.00
_cell.angle_gamma   90.00
#
_symmetry.space_group_name_H-M   'P 1'
#
loop_
_entity.id
_entity.type
_entity.pdbx_description
1 polymer ?
#
loop_
_entity_poly.entity_id
_entity_poly.type
_entity_poly.pdbx_seq_one_letter_code
_entity_poly.pdbx_strand_id
1 'polypeptide(L)'
;MRVYMKRNRLSLPIAAFVAMAASGSALAANSTNLDVNFTATILETTCNMKLVGGQGSDTVQTLTIGNANGEVRLDDVRNNAATANFQIVIVECPASLSSLKTTVTGTPSGYLLTGITNSLAKGTGVSDYSAVTIARQTASTTPFVINSTADAERLVWTETEISNKSVPLVASLQETKASSLTVGRFEATAVFEFEYD
;
A
#
# COMPACT_ATOMS: atom_id res chain seq x y z
N MET A 1 61.62 9.34 22.95
CA MET A 1 63.03 9.16 22.72
C MET A 1 63.50 10.20 21.72
N ARG A 2 64.29 11.14 22.13
CA ARG A 2 64.88 12.25 21.37
C ARG A 2 66.16 11.77 20.64
N VAL A 3 66.35 12.18 19.38
CA VAL A 3 67.70 12.32 18.76
C VAL A 3 67.56 13.34 17.63
N TYR A 4 67.96 14.48 17.77
CA TYR A 4 69.14 15.32 17.61
C TYR A 4 69.60 15.50 16.13
N MET A 5 69.59 16.77 15.75
CA MET A 5 70.18 17.45 14.59
C MET A 5 71.65 17.10 14.33
N LYS A 6 72.05 17.21 13.09
CA LYS A 6 73.38 17.71 12.72
C LYS A 6 73.35 18.61 11.49
N ARG A 7 73.64 19.88 11.73
CA ARG A 7 73.92 20.86 10.68
C ARG A 7 75.36 20.62 10.21
N ASN A 8 75.62 20.71 8.94
CA ASN A 8 76.94 21.04 8.42
C ASN A 8 76.81 22.14 7.38
N ARG A 9 77.43 23.24 7.64
CA ARG A 9 77.67 24.37 6.72
C ARG A 9 79.03 24.10 6.02
N LEU A 10 79.07 24.29 4.71
CA LEU A 10 80.31 24.73 4.03
C LEU A 10 79.95 25.51 2.76
N SER A 11 80.31 26.73 2.79
CA SER A 11 80.79 27.77 1.89
C SER A 11 80.84 27.58 0.36
N LEU A 12 80.45 28.66 -0.29
CA LEU A 12 80.49 29.09 -1.69
C LEU A 12 81.79 28.83 -2.41
N PRO A 13 81.78 28.78 -3.79
CA PRO A 13 82.07 30.02 -4.49
C PRO A 13 81.11 30.32 -5.70
N ILE A 14 81.00 31.59 -6.01
CA ILE A 14 80.35 32.30 -7.05
C ILE A 14 80.89 31.90 -8.45
N ALA A 15 79.99 31.47 -9.36
CA ALA A 15 80.27 31.53 -10.75
C ALA A 15 79.01 32.08 -11.47
N ALA A 16 79.13 33.27 -12.00
CA ALA A 16 78.12 33.94 -12.81
C ALA A 16 77.99 33.20 -14.15
N PHE A 17 76.79 32.70 -14.45
CA PHE A 17 76.38 32.32 -15.79
C PHE A 17 75.14 33.06 -16.21
N VAL A 18 75.29 33.72 -17.33
CA VAL A 18 74.28 34.51 -18.03
C VAL A 18 73.04 33.69 -18.26
N ALA A 19 71.92 34.16 -17.77
CA ALA A 19 70.60 33.60 -17.99
C ALA A 19 70.13 33.94 -19.37
N MET A 20 70.03 32.94 -20.27
CA MET A 20 69.11 33.03 -21.40
C MET A 20 67.69 32.79 -20.89
N ALA A 21 66.91 33.83 -20.95
CA ALA A 21 65.48 33.73 -20.70
C ALA A 21 64.82 32.92 -21.84
N ALA A 22 64.67 31.61 -21.63
CA ALA A 22 63.75 30.82 -22.37
C ALA A 22 62.34 31.11 -21.78
N SER A 23 61.61 32.02 -22.41
CA SER A 23 60.19 32.21 -22.16
C SER A 23 59.46 30.94 -22.61
N GLY A 24 59.38 30.00 -21.65
CA GLY A 24 58.49 28.85 -21.77
C GLY A 24 57.06 29.37 -21.76
N SER A 25 56.39 29.39 -22.92
CA SER A 25 54.96 29.55 -23.01
C SER A 25 54.35 28.43 -22.21
N ALA A 26 53.82 28.77 -21.06
CA ALA A 26 52.93 27.88 -20.33
C ALA A 26 51.72 27.69 -21.26
N LEU A 27 51.63 26.55 -21.94
CA LEU A 27 50.44 26.09 -22.55
C LEU A 27 49.43 25.91 -21.40
N ALA A 28 48.59 26.91 -21.19
CA ALA A 28 47.41 26.71 -20.35
C ALA A 28 46.61 25.58 -21.02
N ALA A 29 46.59 24.43 -20.39
CA ALA A 29 45.69 23.38 -20.79
C ALA A 29 44.28 23.96 -20.68
N ASN A 30 43.65 24.23 -21.82
CA ASN A 30 42.26 24.59 -21.86
C ASN A 30 41.49 23.35 -21.30
N SER A 31 41.10 23.42 -20.04
CA SER A 31 40.13 22.47 -19.50
C SER A 31 38.79 22.79 -20.14
N THR A 32 38.39 22.01 -21.09
CA THR A 32 37.02 22.03 -21.63
C THR A 32 36.13 21.44 -20.55
N ASN A 33 35.36 22.28 -19.89
CA ASN A 33 34.26 21.80 -19.03
C ASN A 33 33.16 21.29 -19.94
N LEU A 34 32.80 20.04 -19.76
CA LEU A 34 31.63 19.44 -20.38
C LEU A 34 30.49 19.48 -19.37
N ASP A 35 29.55 20.37 -19.58
CA ASP A 35 28.34 20.44 -18.75
C ASP A 35 27.33 19.43 -19.28
N VAL A 36 26.95 18.46 -18.46
CA VAL A 36 25.92 17.48 -18.75
C VAL A 36 24.72 17.75 -17.86
N ASN A 37 23.61 18.09 -18.48
CA ASN A 37 22.33 18.27 -17.80
C ASN A 37 21.59 16.94 -17.76
N PHE A 38 21.26 16.49 -16.55
CA PHE A 38 20.40 15.34 -16.33
C PHE A 38 18.98 15.83 -16.02
N THR A 39 18.04 15.40 -16.82
CA THR A 39 16.62 15.62 -16.53
C THR A 39 15.98 14.25 -16.32
N ALA A 40 15.37 14.04 -15.17
CA ALA A 40 14.60 12.85 -14.86
C ALA A 40 13.22 13.28 -14.39
N THR A 41 12.19 12.68 -14.93
CA THR A 41 10.83 12.78 -14.40
C THR A 41 10.58 11.56 -13.52
N ILE A 42 10.41 11.78 -12.24
CA ILE A 42 10.02 10.73 -11.31
C ILE A 42 8.50 10.66 -11.37
N LEU A 43 7.97 9.55 -11.86
CA LEU A 43 6.54 9.29 -11.85
C LEU A 43 6.16 8.59 -10.56
N GLU A 44 5.04 8.98 -10.00
CA GLU A 44 4.44 8.30 -8.87
C GLU A 44 3.98 6.90 -9.33
N THR A 45 4.39 5.85 -8.61
CA THR A 45 4.10 4.45 -8.97
C THR A 45 2.82 3.93 -8.32
N THR A 46 2.06 4.79 -7.63
CA THR A 46 0.83 4.43 -6.93
C THR A 46 -0.40 4.72 -7.79
N CYS A 47 -1.40 3.86 -7.67
CA CYS A 47 -2.68 4.09 -8.32
C CYS A 47 -3.61 4.93 -7.45
N ASN A 48 -4.40 5.79 -8.08
CA ASN A 48 -5.53 6.43 -7.44
C ASN A 48 -6.72 5.48 -7.45
N MET A 49 -7.18 5.10 -6.27
CA MET A 49 -8.26 4.14 -6.09
C MET A 49 -9.49 4.82 -5.51
N LYS A 50 -10.68 4.29 -5.83
CA LYS A 50 -11.92 4.71 -5.19
C LYS A 50 -12.84 3.54 -4.86
N LEU A 51 -13.69 3.74 -3.87
CA LEU A 51 -14.80 2.86 -3.52
C LEU A 51 -16.08 3.31 -4.24
N VAL A 52 -16.92 2.36 -4.64
CA VAL A 52 -18.23 2.61 -5.24
C VAL A 52 -19.22 1.61 -4.68
N GLY A 53 -20.41 2.07 -4.29
CA GLY A 53 -21.50 1.21 -3.80
C GLY A 53 -22.00 1.56 -2.40
N GLY A 54 -21.24 2.33 -1.64
CA GLY A 54 -21.64 2.87 -0.34
C GLY A 54 -22.01 4.35 -0.38
N GLN A 55 -22.15 4.94 0.79
CA GLN A 55 -22.38 6.38 0.99
C GLN A 55 -21.12 7.00 1.62
N GLY A 56 -20.69 8.15 1.11
CA GLY A 56 -19.51 8.86 1.61
C GLY A 56 -18.64 9.43 0.50
N SER A 57 -17.33 9.51 0.74
CA SER A 57 -16.35 9.98 -0.24
C SER A 57 -15.81 8.83 -1.09
N ASP A 58 -14.99 9.14 -2.09
CA ASP A 58 -14.34 8.14 -2.93
C ASP A 58 -13.42 7.19 -2.14
N THR A 59 -12.88 7.62 -1.00
CA THR A 59 -11.92 6.84 -0.21
C THR A 59 -12.49 6.32 1.12
N VAL A 60 -13.60 6.88 1.59
CA VAL A 60 -14.25 6.46 2.84
C VAL A 60 -15.75 6.33 2.58
N GLN A 61 -16.26 5.11 2.66
CA GLN A 61 -17.67 4.84 2.45
C GLN A 61 -18.28 4.00 3.57
N THR A 62 -19.53 4.24 3.84
CA THR A 62 -20.38 3.37 4.67
C THR A 62 -21.21 2.49 3.75
N LEU A 63 -21.05 1.18 3.89
CA LEU A 63 -21.83 0.18 3.18
C LEU A 63 -22.90 -0.37 4.11
N THR A 64 -24.18 -0.17 3.73
CA THR A 64 -25.30 -0.67 4.49
C THR A 64 -25.68 -2.07 4.03
N ILE A 65 -25.67 -3.04 4.94
CA ILE A 65 -26.15 -4.41 4.69
C ILE A 65 -27.59 -4.52 5.19
N GLY A 66 -28.48 -5.08 4.37
CA GLY A 66 -29.89 -5.24 4.71
C GLY A 66 -30.80 -4.26 3.97
N ASN A 67 -31.91 -3.89 4.60
CA ASN A 67 -32.86 -2.94 4.02
C ASN A 67 -32.31 -1.49 4.10
N ALA A 68 -33.10 -0.51 3.66
CA ALA A 68 -32.69 0.91 3.64
C ALA A 68 -32.34 1.46 5.04
N ASN A 69 -32.80 0.83 6.11
CA ASN A 69 -32.49 1.20 7.49
C ASN A 69 -31.30 0.40 8.07
N GLY A 70 -30.71 -0.49 7.29
CA GLY A 70 -29.64 -1.40 7.77
C GLY A 70 -30.16 -2.55 8.63
N GLU A 71 -31.43 -2.88 8.54
CA GLU A 71 -32.02 -3.99 9.30
C GLU A 71 -31.86 -5.29 8.50
N VAL A 72 -31.41 -6.33 9.20
CA VAL A 72 -31.18 -7.66 8.64
C VAL A 72 -31.88 -8.70 9.49
N ARG A 73 -32.54 -9.65 8.85
CA ARG A 73 -33.17 -10.77 9.55
C ARG A 73 -32.10 -11.77 10.02
N LEU A 74 -32.29 -12.32 11.19
CA LEU A 74 -31.37 -13.31 11.77
C LEU A 74 -31.16 -14.51 10.82
N ASP A 75 -32.25 -14.95 10.17
CA ASP A 75 -32.20 -16.07 9.23
C ASP A 75 -31.40 -15.75 7.96
N ASP A 76 -31.44 -14.48 7.50
CA ASP A 76 -30.64 -14.05 6.35
C ASP A 76 -29.15 -14.08 6.67
N VAL A 77 -28.75 -13.72 7.91
CA VAL A 77 -27.37 -13.82 8.37
C VAL A 77 -26.91 -15.29 8.43
N ARG A 78 -27.74 -16.18 8.98
CA ARG A 78 -27.45 -17.61 9.08
C ARG A 78 -27.37 -18.31 7.73
N ASN A 79 -28.16 -17.86 6.77
CA ASN A 79 -28.21 -18.39 5.41
C ASN A 79 -27.22 -17.71 4.46
N ASN A 80 -26.36 -16.82 4.95
CA ASN A 80 -25.41 -16.00 4.15
C ASN A 80 -26.11 -15.15 3.06
N ALA A 81 -27.36 -14.75 3.29
CA ALA A 81 -28.16 -13.92 2.41
C ALA A 81 -28.06 -12.41 2.77
N ALA A 82 -27.50 -12.08 3.93
CA ALA A 82 -27.29 -10.70 4.39
C ALA A 82 -26.06 -10.11 3.72
N THR A 83 -26.23 -9.55 2.51
CA THR A 83 -25.12 -9.09 1.67
C THR A 83 -25.30 -7.68 1.18
N ALA A 84 -24.19 -7.02 0.84
CA ALA A 84 -24.17 -5.76 0.11
C ALA A 84 -23.01 -5.75 -0.90
N ASN A 85 -23.30 -5.27 -2.11
CA ASN A 85 -22.33 -5.22 -3.19
C ASN A 85 -21.64 -3.85 -3.22
N PHE A 86 -20.34 -3.87 -3.55
CA PHE A 86 -19.55 -2.68 -3.77
C PHE A 86 -18.42 -2.98 -4.77
N GLN A 87 -17.64 -1.97 -5.13
CA GLN A 87 -16.52 -2.13 -6.05
C GLN A 87 -15.34 -1.30 -5.57
N ILE A 88 -14.14 -1.80 -5.84
CA ILE A 88 -12.92 -1.00 -5.86
C ILE A 88 -12.64 -0.65 -7.31
N VAL A 89 -12.39 0.62 -7.58
CA VAL A 89 -12.20 1.15 -8.94
C VAL A 89 -10.87 1.85 -9.04
N ILE A 90 -10.12 1.55 -10.10
CA ILE A 90 -8.91 2.26 -10.47
C ILE A 90 -9.31 3.55 -11.19
N VAL A 91 -9.01 4.70 -10.62
CA VAL A 91 -9.22 6.01 -11.27
C VAL A 91 -8.10 6.26 -12.25
N GLU A 92 -6.86 6.12 -11.79
CA GLU A 92 -5.65 6.34 -12.57
C GLU A 92 -4.53 5.46 -12.04
N CYS A 93 -3.77 4.84 -12.93
CA CYS A 93 -2.56 4.08 -12.63
C CYS A 93 -1.46 4.42 -13.63
N PRO A 94 -0.19 4.30 -13.26
CA PRO A 94 0.91 4.35 -14.22
C PRO A 94 0.77 3.29 -15.31
N ALA A 95 1.20 3.60 -16.52
CA ALA A 95 1.19 2.64 -17.63
C ALA A 95 2.11 1.42 -17.40
N SER A 96 3.01 1.52 -16.43
CA SER A 96 3.94 0.45 -16.03
C SER A 96 3.34 -0.55 -15.05
N LEU A 97 2.10 -0.36 -14.59
CA LEU A 97 1.46 -1.29 -13.65
C LEU A 97 1.40 -2.69 -14.24
N SER A 98 2.09 -3.63 -13.62
CA SER A 98 2.12 -5.04 -14.04
C SER A 98 1.35 -5.95 -13.09
N SER A 99 1.26 -5.57 -11.83
CA SER A 99 0.59 -6.34 -10.78
C SER A 99 -0.07 -5.41 -9.75
N LEU A 100 -1.23 -5.81 -9.29
CA LEU A 100 -1.96 -5.12 -8.24
C LEU A 100 -2.53 -6.14 -7.26
N LYS A 101 -2.21 -5.96 -5.99
CA LYS A 101 -2.68 -6.80 -4.90
C LYS A 101 -3.34 -5.93 -3.83
N THR A 102 -4.34 -6.47 -3.17
CA THR A 102 -5.05 -5.76 -2.10
C THR A 102 -5.21 -6.65 -0.89
N THR A 103 -4.72 -6.18 0.25
CA THR A 103 -4.95 -6.81 1.54
C THR A 103 -6.15 -6.15 2.19
N VAL A 104 -7.07 -6.96 2.70
CA VAL A 104 -8.21 -6.50 3.50
C VAL A 104 -7.78 -6.51 4.95
N THR A 105 -7.66 -5.33 5.57
CA THR A 105 -7.25 -5.22 6.97
C THR A 105 -8.42 -4.82 7.86
N GLY A 106 -8.39 -5.28 9.10
CA GLY A 106 -9.43 -5.03 10.09
C GLY A 106 -9.19 -5.85 11.37
N THR A 107 -10.13 -5.83 12.30
CA THR A 107 -10.07 -6.66 13.51
C THR A 107 -10.65 -8.03 13.20
N PRO A 108 -9.84 -9.10 13.09
CA PRO A 108 -10.33 -10.41 12.70
C PRO A 108 -11.19 -11.03 13.80
N SER A 109 -12.19 -11.80 13.41
CA SER A 109 -12.99 -12.60 14.35
C SER A 109 -12.17 -13.78 14.87
N GLY A 110 -12.25 -14.04 16.19
CA GLY A 110 -11.60 -15.20 16.79
C GLY A 110 -12.18 -16.55 16.37
N TYR A 111 -13.35 -16.59 15.70
CA TYR A 111 -14.02 -17.79 15.24
C TYR A 111 -14.02 -17.93 13.71
N LEU A 112 -13.74 -16.85 12.98
CA LEU A 112 -13.77 -16.81 11.52
C LEU A 112 -12.67 -15.87 11.02
N LEU A 113 -11.53 -16.40 10.61
CA LEU A 113 -10.36 -15.59 10.20
C LEU A 113 -10.61 -14.73 8.95
N THR A 114 -11.62 -15.08 8.16
CA THR A 114 -12.06 -14.31 6.99
C THR A 114 -13.07 -13.21 7.35
N GLY A 115 -13.46 -13.09 8.62
CA GLY A 115 -14.47 -12.15 9.09
C GLY A 115 -13.89 -11.04 9.95
N ILE A 116 -14.34 -9.81 9.71
CA ILE A 116 -14.09 -8.65 10.56
C ILE A 116 -15.17 -8.62 11.64
N THR A 117 -14.75 -8.63 12.90
CA THR A 117 -15.65 -8.67 14.05
C THR A 117 -16.36 -7.33 14.26
N ASN A 118 -17.44 -7.36 15.05
CA ASN A 118 -18.13 -6.16 15.50
C ASN A 118 -17.19 -5.21 16.27
N SER A 119 -17.11 -3.97 15.86
CA SER A 119 -16.28 -2.94 16.50
C SER A 119 -16.93 -2.30 17.75
N LEU A 120 -18.24 -2.50 17.93
CA LEU A 120 -18.95 -1.98 19.08
C LEU A 120 -18.55 -2.78 20.33
N ALA A 121 -18.47 -2.07 21.46
CA ALA A 121 -18.22 -2.72 22.74
C ALA A 121 -19.35 -3.69 23.07
N LYS A 122 -18.99 -4.91 23.51
CA LYS A 122 -19.96 -5.93 23.92
C LYS A 122 -20.92 -5.41 24.99
N GLY A 123 -22.20 -5.67 24.80
CA GLY A 123 -23.24 -5.19 25.72
C GLY A 123 -24.65 -5.45 25.22
N THR A 124 -25.63 -5.00 25.97
CA THR A 124 -27.04 -5.12 25.61
C THR A 124 -27.31 -4.37 24.29
N GLY A 125 -27.99 -5.02 23.35
CA GLY A 125 -28.33 -4.42 22.06
C GLY A 125 -27.17 -4.39 21.04
N VAL A 126 -26.06 -5.08 21.33
CA VAL A 126 -24.93 -5.27 20.42
C VAL A 126 -24.90 -6.74 19.98
N SER A 127 -24.78 -6.97 18.68
CA SER A 127 -24.66 -8.31 18.12
C SER A 127 -23.32 -8.95 18.49
N ASP A 128 -23.35 -10.15 19.05
CA ASP A 128 -22.17 -11.00 19.29
C ASP A 128 -22.20 -12.20 18.33
N TYR A 129 -21.06 -12.84 18.15
CA TYR A 129 -20.85 -13.93 17.20
C TYR A 129 -21.25 -13.61 15.76
N SER A 130 -21.09 -12.37 15.37
CA SER A 130 -21.27 -11.85 14.02
C SER A 130 -19.96 -11.31 13.47
N ALA A 131 -19.74 -11.45 12.17
CA ALA A 131 -18.64 -10.83 11.45
C ALA A 131 -19.04 -10.53 10.00
N VAL A 132 -18.40 -9.55 9.39
CA VAL A 132 -18.55 -9.29 7.96
C VAL A 132 -17.36 -9.89 7.22
N THR A 133 -17.64 -10.67 6.18
CA THR A 133 -16.64 -11.21 5.25
C THR A 133 -16.66 -10.42 3.94
N ILE A 134 -15.54 -10.40 3.24
CA ILE A 134 -15.41 -9.72 1.94
C ILE A 134 -14.86 -10.73 0.93
N ALA A 135 -15.53 -10.82 -0.21
CA ALA A 135 -15.16 -11.72 -1.30
C ALA A 135 -15.37 -11.05 -2.66
N ARG A 136 -14.83 -11.66 -3.73
CA ARG A 136 -15.29 -11.31 -5.09
C ARG A 136 -16.76 -11.64 -5.24
N GLN A 137 -17.51 -10.81 -5.93
CA GLN A 137 -18.92 -11.08 -6.21
C GLN A 137 -19.11 -12.38 -7.01
N THR A 138 -18.16 -12.73 -7.88
CA THR A 138 -18.15 -13.96 -8.67
C THR A 138 -17.72 -15.20 -7.87
N ALA A 139 -17.19 -15.03 -6.66
CA ALA A 139 -16.71 -16.10 -5.78
C ALA A 139 -17.06 -15.78 -4.33
N SER A 140 -18.34 -15.50 -4.06
CA SER A 140 -18.86 -15.07 -2.76
C SER A 140 -18.65 -16.07 -1.61
N THR A 141 -18.41 -17.32 -1.92
CA THR A 141 -18.13 -18.40 -0.94
C THR A 141 -16.66 -18.53 -0.58
N THR A 142 -15.78 -17.72 -1.19
CA THR A 142 -14.33 -17.76 -0.96
C THR A 142 -13.87 -16.37 -0.51
N PRO A 143 -14.17 -15.98 0.74
CA PRO A 143 -13.79 -14.67 1.27
C PRO A 143 -12.29 -14.59 1.54
N PHE A 144 -11.76 -13.37 1.47
CA PHE A 144 -10.37 -13.09 1.79
C PHE A 144 -10.10 -13.26 3.28
N VAL A 145 -8.87 -13.69 3.62
CA VAL A 145 -8.43 -13.77 5.02
C VAL A 145 -8.01 -12.37 5.49
N ILE A 146 -8.55 -11.96 6.61
CA ILE A 146 -8.27 -10.62 7.15
C ILE A 146 -6.81 -10.51 7.60
N ASN A 147 -6.16 -9.40 7.22
CA ASN A 147 -4.75 -9.10 7.48
C ASN A 147 -3.74 -10.05 6.81
N SER A 148 -4.17 -10.91 5.87
CA SER A 148 -3.24 -11.80 5.17
C SER A 148 -2.61 -11.12 3.97
N THR A 149 -1.29 -11.25 3.83
CA THR A 149 -0.50 -10.83 2.68
C THR A 149 -0.17 -11.99 1.72
N ALA A 150 -0.63 -13.20 2.03
CA ALA A 150 -0.46 -14.37 1.16
C ALA A 150 -1.37 -14.27 -0.07
N ASP A 151 -0.82 -14.44 -1.27
CA ASP A 151 -1.54 -14.28 -2.54
C ASP A 151 -2.74 -15.23 -2.70
N ALA A 152 -2.71 -16.39 -2.04
CA ALA A 152 -3.83 -17.33 -2.01
C ALA A 152 -5.00 -16.87 -1.12
N GLU A 153 -4.80 -15.89 -0.25
CA GLU A 153 -5.72 -15.48 0.81
C GLU A 153 -6.17 -14.02 0.67
N ARG A 154 -5.51 -13.23 -0.18
CA ARG A 154 -5.83 -11.84 -0.45
C ARG A 154 -6.38 -11.61 -1.87
N LEU A 155 -6.81 -10.42 -2.16
CA LEU A 155 -7.24 -10.03 -3.50
C LEU A 155 -6.02 -9.78 -4.40
N VAL A 156 -5.67 -10.72 -5.25
CA VAL A 156 -4.75 -10.53 -6.38
C VAL A 156 -5.58 -10.17 -7.61
N TRP A 157 -5.41 -8.96 -8.14
CA TRP A 157 -6.17 -8.50 -9.29
C TRP A 157 -5.78 -9.27 -10.54
N THR A 158 -6.75 -9.72 -11.29
CA THR A 158 -6.53 -10.34 -12.59
C THR A 158 -6.24 -9.28 -13.65
N GLU A 159 -5.59 -9.66 -14.75
CA GLU A 159 -5.37 -8.77 -15.90
C GLU A 159 -6.69 -8.16 -16.42
N THR A 160 -7.78 -8.94 -16.39
CA THR A 160 -9.11 -8.47 -16.79
C THR A 160 -9.64 -7.41 -15.82
N GLU A 161 -9.47 -7.58 -14.50
CA GLU A 161 -9.91 -6.61 -13.51
C GLU A 161 -9.09 -5.31 -13.61
N ILE A 162 -7.78 -5.40 -13.86
CA ILE A 162 -6.90 -4.24 -14.10
C ILE A 162 -7.33 -3.52 -15.40
N SER A 163 -7.56 -4.26 -16.48
CA SER A 163 -8.01 -3.71 -17.76
C SER A 163 -9.38 -3.04 -17.66
N ASN A 164 -10.31 -3.65 -16.93
CA ASN A 164 -11.65 -3.10 -16.67
C ASN A 164 -11.62 -2.00 -15.60
N LYS A 165 -10.47 -1.77 -14.98
CA LYS A 165 -10.26 -0.79 -13.89
C LYS A 165 -11.22 -0.97 -12.72
N SER A 166 -11.72 -2.18 -12.47
CA SER A 166 -12.63 -2.43 -11.35
C SER A 166 -12.66 -3.89 -10.93
N VAL A 167 -12.89 -4.10 -9.64
CA VAL A 167 -13.18 -5.40 -9.06
C VAL A 167 -14.50 -5.33 -8.29
N PRO A 168 -15.55 -6.08 -8.74
CA PRO A 168 -16.79 -6.21 -8.00
C PRO A 168 -16.61 -7.10 -6.77
N LEU A 169 -17.01 -6.59 -5.61
CA LEU A 169 -16.90 -7.24 -4.32
C LEU A 169 -18.27 -7.37 -3.65
N VAL A 170 -18.38 -8.29 -2.73
CA VAL A 170 -19.54 -8.49 -1.86
C VAL A 170 -19.08 -8.54 -0.41
N ALA A 171 -19.75 -7.78 0.44
CA ALA A 171 -19.68 -7.88 1.89
C ALA A 171 -20.86 -8.75 2.37
N SER A 172 -20.58 -9.73 3.22
CA SER A 172 -21.61 -10.64 3.74
C SER A 172 -21.54 -10.69 5.27
N LEU A 173 -22.63 -10.34 5.93
CA LEU A 173 -22.73 -10.48 7.39
C LEU A 173 -23.05 -11.94 7.71
N GLN A 174 -22.25 -12.57 8.56
CA GLN A 174 -22.33 -14.00 8.85
C GLN A 174 -22.30 -14.27 10.36
N GLU A 175 -22.90 -15.40 10.74
CA GLU A 175 -22.71 -15.99 12.06
C GLU A 175 -21.33 -16.67 12.14
N THR A 176 -20.56 -16.35 13.17
CA THR A 176 -19.18 -16.87 13.34
C THR A 176 -19.12 -18.16 14.17
N LYS A 177 -20.14 -18.41 14.97
CA LYS A 177 -20.27 -19.62 15.81
C LYS A 177 -21.71 -20.09 15.77
N ALA A 178 -21.90 -21.30 15.27
CA ALA A 178 -23.22 -21.87 15.04
C ALA A 178 -24.15 -21.74 16.27
N SER A 179 -25.36 -21.31 16.03
CA SER A 179 -26.42 -21.10 17.02
C SER A 179 -26.09 -20.14 18.17
N SER A 180 -25.08 -19.29 17.99
CA SER A 180 -24.63 -18.35 19.04
C SER A 180 -24.89 -16.88 18.68
N LEU A 181 -25.22 -16.58 17.43
CA LEU A 181 -25.51 -15.22 16.96
C LEU A 181 -26.60 -14.56 17.79
N THR A 182 -26.32 -13.36 18.29
CA THR A 182 -27.30 -12.53 19.02
C THR A 182 -27.79 -11.36 18.17
N VAL A 183 -29.02 -10.95 18.38
CA VAL A 183 -29.58 -9.76 17.77
C VAL A 183 -28.97 -8.50 18.38
N GLY A 184 -28.77 -7.46 17.59
CA GLY A 184 -28.21 -6.20 18.04
C GLY A 184 -27.51 -5.42 16.94
N ARG A 185 -26.93 -4.30 17.30
CA ARG A 185 -26.16 -3.44 16.37
C ARG A 185 -24.87 -4.11 15.99
N PHE A 186 -24.51 -3.94 14.73
CA PHE A 186 -23.24 -4.39 14.16
C PHE A 186 -22.59 -3.24 13.40
N GLU A 187 -21.33 -2.99 13.67
CA GLU A 187 -20.49 -2.07 12.93
C GLU A 187 -19.10 -2.72 12.75
N ALA A 188 -18.51 -2.57 11.59
CA ALA A 188 -17.16 -3.04 11.33
C ALA A 188 -16.45 -2.12 10.35
N THR A 189 -15.13 -2.02 10.45
CA THR A 189 -14.32 -1.23 9.54
C THR A 189 -13.33 -2.13 8.83
N ALA A 190 -13.33 -2.08 7.51
CA ALA A 190 -12.32 -2.67 6.65
C ALA A 190 -11.46 -1.57 6.04
N VAL A 191 -10.15 -1.80 5.95
CA VAL A 191 -9.22 -0.96 5.21
C VAL A 191 -8.65 -1.80 4.07
N PHE A 192 -8.53 -1.22 2.89
CA PHE A 192 -7.94 -1.87 1.73
C PHE A 192 -6.55 -1.29 1.51
N GLU A 193 -5.53 -2.13 1.69
CA GLU A 193 -4.14 -1.77 1.49
C GLU A 193 -3.66 -2.31 0.14
N PHE A 194 -3.09 -1.43 -0.68
CA PHE A 194 -2.71 -1.75 -2.05
C PHE A 194 -1.21 -1.90 -2.17
N GLU A 195 -0.77 -2.96 -2.87
CA GLU A 195 0.60 -3.26 -3.25
C GLU A 195 0.68 -3.30 -4.77
N TYR A 196 1.65 -2.59 -5.35
CA TYR A 196 1.84 -2.39 -6.79
C TYR A 196 3.21 -2.91 -7.20
N ASP A 197 3.28 -3.59 -8.37
CA ASP A 197 4.53 -4.01 -9.01
C ASP A 197 4.58 -3.55 -10.48
#